data_84f8b3d0622b247aad1d0df96e391c7d
#
_entry.id   84f8b3d0622b247aad1d0df96e391c7d
#
_cell.length_a   1.000
_cell.length_b   1.000
_cell.length_c   1.000
_cell.angle_alpha   90.00
_cell.angle_beta   90.00
_cell.angle_gamma   90.00
#
_symmetry.space_group_name_H-M   'P 1'
#
loop_
_entity.id
_entity.type
_entity.pdbx_description
1 polymer ?
#
loop_
_entity_poly.entity_id
_entity_poly.type
_entity_poly.pdbx_seq_one_letter_code
_entity_poly.pdbx_strand_id
1 'polypeptide(L)'
;MRMIRAVAIMLTLTVTITLVGCVSYVDLSDRAIVQAIGIDYLPDKKVYRISMQYFNQSSEGGQNQIDKTQDNVLKSVGEGESIFAAAKNASMLTGKDLLLSENRLIIIGKELRKYKLGDTLEFFVGNYHSHPQAYVAAAEDTAEELLDIRFKEGSTSSQRLANLIHNASVESRNKSTYSYQVMTMLCTSTESAFLPLLTTATLKTDVTIPKETGGGKGNGGGEEQSEDGEKTIILDGGVVFKGGKELC
;
A
#
# COMPACT_ATOMS: atom_id res chain seq x y z
N MET A 1 22.47 44.93 -43.28
CA MET A 1 21.14 44.33 -43.12
C MET A 1 21.09 42.81 -43.41
N ARG A 2 21.70 42.29 -44.48
CA ARG A 2 21.69 40.81 -44.76
C ARG A 2 22.42 39.99 -43.73
N MET A 3 23.57 40.42 -43.19
CA MET A 3 24.33 39.73 -42.15
C MET A 3 23.55 39.64 -40.83
N ILE A 4 22.87 40.69 -40.39
CA ILE A 4 22.07 40.70 -39.17
C ILE A 4 20.90 39.73 -39.27
N ARG A 5 20.26 39.63 -40.43
CA ARG A 5 19.17 38.65 -40.69
C ARG A 5 19.69 37.21 -40.65
N ALA A 6 20.87 36.95 -41.22
CA ALA A 6 21.49 35.61 -41.18
C ALA A 6 21.83 35.18 -39.74
N VAL A 7 22.38 36.08 -38.92
CA VAL A 7 22.69 35.83 -37.52
C VAL A 7 21.39 35.62 -36.71
N ALA A 8 20.34 36.39 -36.94
CA ALA A 8 19.07 36.19 -36.27
C ALA A 8 18.42 34.85 -36.61
N ILE A 9 18.48 34.43 -37.89
CA ILE A 9 17.95 33.12 -38.31
C ILE A 9 18.77 31.99 -37.70
N MET A 10 20.10 32.09 -37.63
CA MET A 10 20.95 31.09 -37.01
C MET A 10 20.69 30.95 -35.48
N LEU A 11 20.48 32.11 -34.83
CA LEU A 11 20.18 32.13 -33.38
C LEU A 11 18.81 31.50 -33.09
N THR A 12 17.77 31.85 -33.88
CA THR A 12 16.44 31.24 -33.72
C THR A 12 16.49 29.74 -33.99
N LEU A 13 17.22 29.28 -35.00
CA LEU A 13 17.36 27.85 -35.29
C LEU A 13 18.06 27.09 -34.14
N THR A 14 19.11 27.68 -33.57
CA THR A 14 19.82 27.10 -32.43
C THR A 14 18.91 27.00 -31.20
N VAL A 15 18.13 28.04 -30.89
CA VAL A 15 17.17 28.04 -29.78
C VAL A 15 16.05 27.01 -30.00
N THR A 16 15.57 26.84 -31.21
CA THR A 16 14.52 25.85 -31.52
C THR A 16 15.03 24.41 -31.34
N ILE A 17 16.30 24.13 -31.72
CA ILE A 17 16.90 22.80 -31.55
C ILE A 17 17.15 22.47 -30.10
N THR A 18 17.49 23.45 -29.26
CA THR A 18 17.69 23.23 -27.81
C THR A 18 16.39 23.03 -27.03
N LEU A 19 15.24 23.45 -27.56
CA LEU A 19 13.91 23.29 -26.98
C LEU A 19 13.30 21.89 -27.25
N VAL A 20 13.85 21.11 -28.16
CA VAL A 20 13.43 19.72 -28.39
C VAL A 20 14.04 18.83 -27.28
N GLY A 21 13.48 18.95 -26.09
CA GLY A 21 13.80 18.05 -24.98
C GLY A 21 13.24 16.66 -25.25
N CYS A 22 14.08 15.63 -25.22
CA CYS A 22 13.60 14.25 -25.20
C CYS A 22 12.88 13.99 -23.88
N VAL A 23 11.57 14.10 -23.87
CA VAL A 23 10.73 13.65 -22.76
C VAL A 23 10.54 12.14 -22.94
N SER A 24 11.19 11.32 -22.11
CA SER A 24 10.86 9.91 -22.00
C SER A 24 9.50 9.81 -21.32
N TYR A 25 8.45 9.74 -22.12
CA TYR A 25 7.09 9.56 -21.65
C TYR A 25 6.82 8.06 -21.45
N VAL A 26 6.52 7.67 -20.22
CA VAL A 26 5.99 6.34 -19.91
C VAL A 26 4.49 6.52 -19.64
N ASP A 27 3.65 5.84 -20.41
CA ASP A 27 2.21 5.95 -20.24
C ASP A 27 1.80 5.47 -18.83
N LEU A 28 0.82 6.16 -18.25
CA LEU A 28 0.30 5.79 -16.94
C LEU A 28 -0.41 4.42 -16.99
N SER A 29 -0.95 4.03 -18.15
CA SER A 29 -1.55 2.71 -18.39
C SER A 29 -0.56 1.56 -18.25
N ASP A 30 0.73 1.81 -18.49
CA ASP A 30 1.81 0.83 -18.36
C ASP A 30 2.36 0.73 -16.93
N ARG A 31 1.77 1.45 -15.98
CA ARG A 31 2.18 1.48 -14.59
C ARG A 31 1.14 0.86 -13.67
N ALA A 32 1.60 0.04 -12.73
CA ALA A 32 0.80 -0.43 -11.60
C ALA A 32 0.97 0.55 -10.43
N ILE A 33 -0.08 1.34 -10.15
CA ILE A 33 -0.06 2.31 -9.04
C ILE A 33 -0.28 1.56 -7.73
N VAL A 34 0.80 1.28 -7.02
CA VAL A 34 0.78 0.52 -5.78
C VAL A 34 0.24 1.38 -4.64
N GLN A 35 -0.74 0.86 -3.89
CA GLN A 35 -1.39 1.54 -2.77
C GLN A 35 -0.99 0.98 -1.41
N ALA A 36 -0.74 -0.32 -1.34
CA ALA A 36 -0.24 -0.99 -0.14
C ALA A 36 0.65 -2.16 -0.49
N ILE A 37 1.59 -2.44 0.40
CA ILE A 37 2.55 -3.53 0.27
C ILE A 37 2.55 -4.32 1.58
N GLY A 38 2.32 -5.62 1.47
CA GLY A 38 2.55 -6.59 2.54
C GLY A 38 3.88 -7.31 2.31
N ILE A 39 4.65 -7.49 3.36
CA ILE A 39 5.94 -8.17 3.31
C ILE A 39 5.94 -9.26 4.35
N ASP A 40 6.00 -10.50 3.89
CA ASP A 40 6.09 -11.70 4.71
C ASP A 40 7.42 -12.42 4.48
N TYR A 41 7.85 -13.19 5.46
CA TYR A 41 8.97 -14.11 5.33
C TYR A 41 8.48 -15.54 5.50
N LEU A 42 8.84 -16.41 4.58
CA LEU A 42 8.50 -17.83 4.60
C LEU A 42 9.72 -18.64 5.07
N PRO A 43 9.79 -19.01 6.35
CA PRO A 43 10.98 -19.67 6.91
C PRO A 43 11.26 -21.03 6.28
N ASP A 44 10.22 -21.78 5.90
CA ASP A 44 10.35 -23.11 5.29
C ASP A 44 11.04 -23.05 3.92
N LYS A 45 10.76 -22.01 3.15
CA LYS A 45 11.34 -21.77 1.82
C LYS A 45 12.56 -20.85 1.87
N LYS A 46 12.77 -20.14 2.98
CA LYS A 46 13.79 -19.09 3.16
C LYS A 46 13.68 -17.96 2.13
N VAL A 47 12.46 -17.56 1.79
CA VAL A 47 12.18 -16.50 0.83
C VAL A 47 11.29 -15.42 1.43
N TYR A 48 11.40 -14.23 0.88
CA TYR A 48 10.46 -13.13 1.11
C TYR A 48 9.27 -13.30 0.17
N ARG A 49 8.08 -12.98 0.68
CA ARG A 49 6.86 -12.84 -0.12
C ARG A 49 6.39 -11.40 -0.05
N ILE A 50 6.19 -10.79 -1.18
CA ILE A 50 5.64 -9.44 -1.29
C ILE A 50 4.27 -9.54 -1.94
N SER A 51 3.26 -9.01 -1.25
CA SER A 51 1.90 -8.84 -1.73
C SER A 51 1.64 -7.36 -1.97
N MET A 52 1.26 -6.99 -3.19
CA MET A 52 1.03 -5.59 -3.57
C MET A 52 -0.41 -5.41 -4.01
N GLN A 53 -1.09 -4.41 -3.45
CA GLN A 53 -2.36 -3.91 -3.96
C GLN A 53 -2.11 -2.71 -4.86
N TYR A 54 -2.65 -2.73 -6.07
CA TYR A 54 -2.51 -1.65 -7.04
C TYR A 54 -3.82 -1.39 -7.78
N PHE A 55 -4.01 -0.16 -8.26
CA PHE A 55 -5.16 0.17 -9.08
C PHE A 55 -5.03 -0.40 -10.49
N ASN A 56 -6.13 -0.99 -10.96
CA ASN A 56 -6.28 -1.33 -12.35
C ASN A 56 -6.71 -0.09 -13.13
N GLN A 57 -5.87 0.32 -14.06
CA GLN A 57 -6.22 1.37 -15.01
C GLN A 57 -6.78 0.68 -16.26
N SER A 58 -8.10 0.53 -16.33
CA SER A 58 -8.72 0.04 -17.56
C SER A 58 -8.71 1.15 -18.60
N SER A 59 -8.08 0.88 -19.73
CA SER A 59 -8.02 1.77 -20.89
C SER A 59 -9.36 1.87 -21.68
N GLU A 60 -10.40 1.19 -21.23
CA GLU A 60 -11.70 1.12 -21.91
C GLU A 60 -12.64 2.24 -21.49
N GLY A 61 -12.31 3.44 -21.82
CA GLY A 61 -13.25 4.55 -21.62
C GLY A 61 -12.58 5.90 -21.55
N GLY A 62 -11.96 6.35 -22.60
CA GLY A 62 -11.67 7.74 -23.03
C GLY A 62 -11.45 8.87 -22.01
N GLN A 63 -11.49 8.59 -20.73
CA GLN A 63 -11.13 9.50 -19.63
C GLN A 63 -10.32 8.68 -18.63
N ASN A 64 -9.08 9.11 -18.39
CA ASN A 64 -8.14 8.56 -17.41
C ASN A 64 -8.67 8.70 -15.95
N GLN A 65 -9.85 8.19 -15.66
CA GLN A 65 -10.38 8.14 -14.30
C GLN A 65 -9.87 6.86 -13.63
N ILE A 66 -9.01 7.03 -12.66
CA ILE A 66 -8.65 5.96 -11.73
C ILE A 66 -9.86 5.78 -10.82
N ASP A 67 -10.64 4.74 -11.08
CA ASP A 67 -11.69 4.34 -10.16
C ASP A 67 -11.04 3.72 -8.92
N LYS A 68 -11.26 4.36 -7.79
CA LYS A 68 -10.68 3.97 -6.49
C LYS A 68 -11.58 3.01 -5.73
N THR A 69 -12.54 2.38 -6.39
CA THR A 69 -13.39 1.37 -5.77
C THR A 69 -12.62 0.07 -5.56
N GLN A 70 -13.09 -0.76 -4.65
CA GLN A 70 -12.46 -2.04 -4.34
C GLN A 70 -12.43 -2.98 -5.55
N ASP A 71 -13.38 -2.86 -6.46
CA ASP A 71 -13.48 -3.70 -7.65
C ASP A 71 -12.35 -3.43 -8.66
N ASN A 72 -11.73 -2.24 -8.58
CA ASN A 72 -10.60 -1.86 -9.43
C ASN A 72 -9.24 -2.02 -8.76
N VAL A 73 -9.17 -2.68 -7.60
CA VAL A 73 -7.91 -3.02 -6.95
C VAL A 73 -7.54 -4.46 -7.27
N LEU A 74 -6.38 -4.60 -7.87
CA LEU A 74 -5.76 -5.90 -8.15
C LEU A 74 -4.67 -6.17 -7.12
N LYS A 75 -4.42 -7.47 -6.88
CA LYS A 75 -3.32 -7.94 -6.05
C LYS A 75 -2.31 -8.69 -6.91
N SER A 76 -1.04 -8.43 -6.70
CA SER A 76 0.07 -9.23 -7.23
C SER A 76 0.93 -9.72 -6.08
N VAL A 77 1.38 -10.96 -6.17
CA VAL A 77 2.22 -11.60 -5.15
C VAL A 77 3.48 -12.13 -5.81
N GLY A 78 4.63 -11.83 -5.24
CA GLY A 78 5.93 -12.36 -5.72
C GLY A 78 6.75 -12.92 -4.57
N GLU A 79 7.46 -14.00 -4.82
CA GLU A 79 8.41 -14.62 -3.89
C GLU A 79 9.85 -14.45 -4.42
N GLY A 80 10.82 -14.32 -3.52
CA GLY A 80 12.24 -14.21 -3.89
C GLY A 80 13.16 -14.29 -2.69
N GLU A 81 14.42 -14.59 -2.93
CA GLU A 81 15.48 -14.67 -1.89
C GLU A 81 15.80 -13.31 -1.25
N SER A 82 15.40 -12.22 -1.90
CA SER A 82 15.50 -10.87 -1.38
C SER A 82 14.20 -10.10 -1.64
N ILE A 83 14.00 -9.01 -0.90
CA ILE A 83 12.84 -8.11 -1.09
C ILE A 83 12.82 -7.56 -2.52
N PHE A 84 13.98 -7.19 -3.05
CA PHE A 84 14.09 -6.74 -4.44
C PHE A 84 13.64 -7.83 -5.44
N ALA A 85 14.10 -9.08 -5.25
CA ALA A 85 13.73 -10.19 -6.12
C ALA A 85 12.24 -10.50 -6.04
N ALA A 86 11.66 -10.50 -4.82
CA ALA A 86 10.23 -10.72 -4.60
C ALA A 86 9.39 -9.60 -5.25
N ALA A 87 9.79 -8.33 -5.07
CA ALA A 87 9.13 -7.18 -5.69
C ALA A 87 9.18 -7.24 -7.23
N LYS A 88 10.35 -7.60 -7.78
CA LYS A 88 10.52 -7.77 -9.22
C LYS A 88 9.63 -8.89 -9.77
N ASN A 89 9.57 -10.03 -9.08
CA ASN A 89 8.71 -11.14 -9.49
C ASN A 89 7.23 -10.76 -9.43
N ALA A 90 6.79 -10.02 -8.39
CA ALA A 90 5.43 -9.49 -8.33
C ALA A 90 5.14 -8.50 -9.49
N SER A 91 6.10 -7.64 -9.85
CA SER A 91 5.99 -6.74 -11.00
C SER A 91 5.84 -7.50 -12.32
N MET A 92 6.65 -8.53 -12.53
CA MET A 92 6.57 -9.33 -13.77
C MET A 92 5.19 -9.98 -13.97
N LEU A 93 4.51 -10.36 -12.90
CA LEU A 93 3.15 -10.92 -12.97
C LEU A 93 2.10 -9.89 -13.37
N THR A 94 2.33 -8.60 -13.11
CA THR A 94 1.42 -7.54 -13.54
C THR A 94 1.59 -7.15 -15.01
N GLY A 95 2.75 -7.45 -15.59
CA GLY A 95 3.14 -6.94 -16.91
C GLY A 95 3.32 -5.43 -16.97
N LYS A 96 3.37 -4.75 -15.80
CA LYS A 96 3.44 -3.29 -15.68
C LYS A 96 4.60 -2.86 -14.78
N ASP A 97 5.10 -1.65 -14.99
CA ASP A 97 6.08 -1.06 -14.09
C ASP A 97 5.44 -0.63 -12.76
N LEU A 98 6.07 -0.96 -11.64
CA LEU A 98 5.58 -0.59 -10.33
C LEU A 98 5.80 0.90 -10.06
N LEU A 99 4.74 1.61 -9.75
CA LEU A 99 4.79 2.98 -9.26
C LEU A 99 4.55 2.98 -7.74
N LEU A 100 5.63 3.09 -6.97
CA LEU A 100 5.59 3.04 -5.50
C LEU A 100 5.39 4.42 -4.86
N SER A 101 5.39 5.50 -5.64
CA SER A 101 5.23 6.87 -5.13
C SER A 101 3.87 7.14 -4.50
N GLU A 102 2.87 6.32 -4.81
CA GLU A 102 1.52 6.41 -4.25
C GLU A 102 1.27 5.38 -3.12
N ASN A 103 2.31 4.61 -2.75
CA ASN A 103 2.19 3.65 -1.68
C ASN A 103 1.95 4.34 -0.34
N ARG A 104 0.85 4.02 0.32
CA ARG A 104 0.43 4.63 1.58
C ARG A 104 0.70 3.76 2.80
N LEU A 105 0.91 2.46 2.60
CA LEU A 105 0.99 1.49 3.68
C LEU A 105 1.98 0.37 3.36
N ILE A 106 2.85 0.09 4.31
CA ILE A 106 3.74 -1.08 4.33
C ILE A 106 3.38 -1.90 5.55
N ILE A 107 3.03 -3.16 5.37
CA ILE A 107 2.67 -4.09 6.44
C ILE A 107 3.78 -5.12 6.58
N ILE A 108 4.27 -5.31 7.79
CA ILE A 108 5.34 -6.27 8.13
C ILE A 108 4.71 -7.48 8.80
N GLY A 109 4.79 -8.64 8.15
CA GLY A 109 4.27 -9.90 8.69
C GLY A 109 5.07 -10.42 9.89
N LYS A 110 4.44 -11.29 10.69
CA LYS A 110 4.95 -11.82 11.96
C LYS A 110 6.33 -12.44 11.86
N GLU A 111 6.53 -13.35 10.92
CA GLU A 111 7.82 -14.03 10.81
C GLU A 111 8.95 -13.08 10.42
N LEU A 112 8.66 -12.06 9.61
CA LEU A 112 9.63 -11.06 9.20
C LEU A 112 10.10 -10.17 10.36
N ARG A 113 9.26 -9.96 11.39
CA ARG A 113 9.58 -9.13 12.56
C ARG A 113 10.75 -9.68 13.40
N LYS A 114 11.05 -10.97 13.27
CA LYS A 114 12.20 -11.64 13.91
C LYS A 114 13.54 -11.27 13.26
N TYR A 115 13.51 -10.66 12.08
CA TYR A 115 14.68 -10.26 11.31
C TYR A 115 14.89 -8.76 11.41
N LYS A 116 15.97 -8.26 10.79
CA LYS A 116 16.30 -6.82 10.84
C LYS A 116 15.31 -6.00 10.03
N LEU A 117 14.47 -5.23 10.69
CA LEU A 117 13.49 -4.35 10.08
C LEU A 117 14.13 -3.29 9.15
N GLY A 118 15.34 -2.81 9.50
CA GLY A 118 16.07 -1.86 8.69
C GLY A 118 16.36 -2.36 7.28
N ASP A 119 16.89 -3.59 7.18
CA ASP A 119 17.22 -4.21 5.89
C ASP A 119 15.95 -4.38 5.02
N THR A 120 14.80 -4.61 5.67
CA THR A 120 13.50 -4.72 5.00
C THR A 120 13.03 -3.38 4.43
N LEU A 121 13.17 -2.30 5.20
CA LEU A 121 12.69 -0.98 4.81
C LEU A 121 13.67 -0.23 3.92
N GLU A 122 14.94 -0.61 3.89
CA GLU A 122 15.97 0.03 3.06
C GLU A 122 15.56 0.08 1.59
N PHE A 123 14.98 -1.01 1.07
CA PHE A 123 14.48 -1.08 -0.30
C PHE A 123 13.46 0.03 -0.60
N PHE A 124 12.56 0.32 0.34
CA PHE A 124 11.50 1.32 0.14
C PHE A 124 11.99 2.74 0.38
N VAL A 125 12.84 2.96 1.36
CA VAL A 125 13.34 4.30 1.70
C VAL A 125 14.46 4.72 0.73
N GLY A 126 15.28 3.78 0.28
CA GLY A 126 16.37 4.02 -0.68
C GLY A 126 15.90 4.17 -2.13
N ASN A 127 14.69 3.72 -2.45
CA ASN A 127 14.13 3.82 -3.80
C ASN A 127 13.50 5.20 -4.01
N TYR A 128 14.03 6.00 -4.93
CA TYR A 128 13.53 7.35 -5.23
C TYR A 128 12.09 7.39 -5.79
N HIS A 129 11.56 6.25 -6.23
CA HIS A 129 10.17 6.12 -6.65
C HIS A 129 9.23 5.73 -5.50
N SER A 130 9.72 5.53 -4.28
CA SER A 130 8.91 5.16 -3.14
C SER A 130 8.41 6.38 -2.37
N HIS A 131 7.24 6.26 -1.74
CA HIS A 131 6.67 7.32 -0.90
C HIS A 131 7.29 7.28 0.51
N PRO A 132 8.07 8.28 0.93
CA PRO A 132 8.74 8.26 2.23
C PRO A 132 7.79 8.37 3.41
N GLN A 133 6.57 8.86 3.20
CA GLN A 133 5.50 8.99 4.19
C GLN A 133 4.48 7.85 4.13
N ALA A 134 4.87 6.67 3.61
CA ALA A 134 4.05 5.49 3.76
C ALA A 134 4.01 5.08 5.24
N TYR A 135 2.81 4.81 5.77
CA TYR A 135 2.67 4.23 7.11
C TYR A 135 3.32 2.85 7.14
N VAL A 136 3.94 2.53 8.27
CA VAL A 136 4.45 1.19 8.53
C VAL A 136 3.69 0.59 9.70
N ALA A 137 3.17 -0.61 9.52
CA ALA A 137 2.44 -1.35 10.55
C ALA A 137 2.94 -2.80 10.62
N ALA A 138 2.75 -3.44 11.75
CA ALA A 138 2.98 -4.86 11.95
C ALA A 138 1.66 -5.62 11.77
N ALA A 139 1.70 -6.81 11.18
CA ALA A 139 0.58 -7.74 11.17
C ALA A 139 0.71 -8.73 12.35
N GLU A 140 -0.40 -9.12 12.97
CA GLU A 140 -0.38 -10.17 13.98
C GLU A 140 0.08 -11.52 13.41
N ASP A 141 -0.37 -11.83 12.19
CA ASP A 141 0.02 -13.02 11.43
C ASP A 141 0.68 -12.62 10.11
N THR A 142 0.05 -12.84 8.97
CA THR A 142 0.62 -12.51 7.68
C THR A 142 0.14 -11.15 7.18
N ALA A 143 1.01 -10.44 6.48
CA ALA A 143 0.64 -9.17 5.84
C ALA A 143 -0.30 -9.40 4.65
N GLU A 144 -0.15 -10.54 3.96
CA GLU A 144 -0.99 -10.92 2.83
C GLU A 144 -2.45 -11.04 3.24
N GLU A 145 -2.76 -11.73 4.38
CA GLU A 145 -4.13 -11.90 4.86
C GLU A 145 -4.83 -10.58 5.14
N LEU A 146 -4.12 -9.61 5.72
CA LEU A 146 -4.69 -8.28 5.97
C LEU A 146 -5.07 -7.55 4.69
N LEU A 147 -4.30 -7.73 3.63
CA LEU A 147 -4.60 -7.13 2.32
C LEU A 147 -5.75 -7.85 1.60
N ASP A 148 -6.03 -9.11 1.91
CA ASP A 148 -7.10 -9.88 1.29
C ASP A 148 -8.49 -9.60 1.87
N ILE A 149 -8.56 -8.93 3.02
CA ILE A 149 -9.85 -8.61 3.65
C ILE A 149 -10.58 -7.56 2.81
N ARG A 150 -11.79 -7.92 2.38
CA ARG A 150 -12.69 -7.04 1.66
C ARG A 150 -13.66 -6.35 2.63
N PHE A 151 -13.87 -5.06 2.43
CA PHE A 151 -14.79 -4.27 3.22
C PHE A 151 -16.03 -3.94 2.40
N LYS A 152 -17.23 -4.07 3.01
CA LYS A 152 -18.53 -3.83 2.33
C LYS A 152 -18.72 -2.39 1.85
N GLU A 153 -17.98 -1.44 2.42
CA GLU A 153 -18.14 0.00 2.15
C GLU A 153 -17.47 0.46 0.82
N GLY A 154 -17.02 -0.45 -0.04
CA GLY A 154 -16.39 -0.12 -1.32
C GLY A 154 -15.02 0.54 -1.22
N SER A 155 -14.49 0.78 -0.01
CA SER A 155 -13.14 1.29 0.18
C SER A 155 -12.11 0.17 0.04
N THR A 156 -10.95 0.50 -0.50
CA THR A 156 -9.83 -0.47 -0.61
C THR A 156 -9.28 -0.79 0.77
N SER A 157 -8.81 -2.03 0.99
CA SER A 157 -8.15 -2.43 2.24
C SER A 157 -7.01 -1.47 2.58
N SER A 158 -6.19 -1.12 1.60
CA SER A 158 -5.09 -0.17 1.74
C SER A 158 -5.52 1.19 2.28
N GLN A 159 -6.58 1.77 1.69
CA GLN A 159 -7.09 3.08 2.12
C GLN A 159 -7.70 3.01 3.51
N ARG A 160 -8.49 1.98 3.79
CA ARG A 160 -9.11 1.80 5.11
C ARG A 160 -8.09 1.61 6.21
N LEU A 161 -7.06 0.79 5.98
CA LEU A 161 -5.98 0.56 6.94
C LEU A 161 -5.14 1.81 7.19
N ALA A 162 -4.79 2.53 6.14
CA ALA A 162 -4.07 3.81 6.28
C ALA A 162 -4.89 4.82 7.09
N ASN A 163 -6.20 4.92 6.83
CA ASN A 163 -7.11 5.78 7.58
C ASN A 163 -7.27 5.32 9.04
N LEU A 164 -7.33 4.01 9.30
CA LEU A 164 -7.40 3.45 10.65
C LEU A 164 -6.18 3.88 11.48
N ILE A 165 -4.98 3.72 10.91
CA ILE A 165 -3.72 4.12 11.57
C ILE A 165 -3.69 5.64 11.79
N HIS A 166 -4.08 6.42 10.79
CA HIS A 166 -4.14 7.88 10.88
C HIS A 166 -5.07 8.34 12.01
N ASN A 167 -6.32 7.87 11.98
CA ASN A 167 -7.35 8.28 12.94
C ASN A 167 -6.97 7.86 14.38
N ALA A 168 -6.44 6.65 14.57
CA ALA A 168 -5.97 6.20 15.87
C ALA A 168 -4.83 7.10 16.42
N SER A 169 -4.00 7.63 15.54
CA SER A 169 -2.94 8.57 15.93
C SER A 169 -3.51 9.94 16.29
N VAL A 170 -4.47 10.45 15.52
CA VAL A 170 -5.14 11.73 15.82
C VAL A 170 -5.90 11.66 17.14
N GLU A 171 -6.56 10.54 17.43
CA GLU A 171 -7.28 10.31 18.69
C GLU A 171 -6.36 9.91 19.84
N SER A 172 -5.04 9.90 19.65
CA SER A 172 -4.05 9.50 20.65
C SER A 172 -4.23 8.07 21.20
N ARG A 173 -4.90 7.21 20.46
CA ARG A 173 -5.11 5.79 20.81
C ARG A 173 -3.91 4.93 20.46
N ASN A 174 -3.15 5.33 19.42
CA ASN A 174 -1.95 4.64 18.99
C ASN A 174 -1.00 5.63 18.31
N LYS A 175 0.25 5.22 18.08
CA LYS A 175 1.24 6.02 17.38
C LYS A 175 1.35 5.56 15.93
N SER A 176 1.08 6.46 14.98
CA SER A 176 1.43 6.22 13.58
C SER A 176 2.93 6.44 13.36
N THR A 177 3.52 5.66 12.49
CA THR A 177 4.94 5.78 12.16
C THR A 177 5.10 5.66 10.64
N TYR A 178 5.82 6.62 10.06
CA TYR A 178 6.15 6.60 8.62
C TYR A 178 7.45 5.85 8.35
N SER A 179 7.63 5.35 7.15
CA SER A 179 8.81 4.57 6.75
C SER A 179 10.12 5.30 7.01
N TYR A 180 10.21 6.59 6.67
CA TYR A 180 11.40 7.41 6.94
C TYR A 180 11.65 7.58 8.45
N GLN A 181 10.60 7.67 9.27
CA GLN A 181 10.73 7.78 10.74
C GLN A 181 11.26 6.48 11.33
N VAL A 182 10.76 5.32 10.88
CA VAL A 182 11.27 4.02 11.32
C VAL A 182 12.76 3.92 11.03
N MET A 183 13.18 4.24 9.80
CA MET A 183 14.59 4.22 9.43
C MET A 183 15.42 5.17 10.29
N THR A 184 14.95 6.40 10.51
CA THR A 184 15.63 7.36 11.38
C THR A 184 15.78 6.82 12.81
N MET A 185 14.72 6.22 13.36
CA MET A 185 14.75 5.63 14.71
C MET A 185 15.74 4.48 14.82
N LEU A 186 15.81 3.61 13.80
CA LEU A 186 16.74 2.49 13.76
C LEU A 186 18.20 2.93 13.58
N CYS A 187 18.43 4.09 12.95
CA CYS A 187 19.78 4.67 12.78
C CYS A 187 20.23 5.49 13.99
N THR A 188 19.38 5.70 15.01
CA THR A 188 19.78 6.42 16.24
C THR A 188 20.49 5.49 17.22
N SER A 189 21.14 6.07 18.23
CA SER A 189 21.84 5.31 19.28
C SER A 189 20.95 4.34 20.08
N THR A 190 19.64 4.57 20.10
CA THR A 190 18.67 3.70 20.76
C THR A 190 18.31 2.48 19.92
N GLU A 191 18.49 2.57 18.60
CA GLU A 191 18.10 1.54 17.62
C GLU A 191 16.69 0.96 17.86
N SER A 192 15.76 1.81 18.35
CA SER A 192 14.43 1.38 18.78
C SER A 192 13.36 2.03 17.93
N ALA A 193 12.41 1.23 17.45
CA ALA A 193 11.25 1.69 16.70
C ALA A 193 9.96 1.09 17.24
N PHE A 194 8.84 1.78 17.02
CA PHE A 194 7.50 1.32 17.35
C PHE A 194 6.66 1.24 16.07
N LEU A 195 5.95 0.12 15.89
CA LEU A 195 4.97 -0.06 14.83
C LEU A 195 3.60 -0.40 15.43
N PRO A 196 2.51 0.21 14.94
CA PRO A 196 1.16 -0.20 15.30
C PRO A 196 0.89 -1.64 14.85
N LEU A 197 0.19 -2.42 15.67
CA LEU A 197 -0.17 -3.81 15.38
C LEU A 197 -1.58 -3.87 14.79
N LEU A 198 -1.69 -4.47 13.62
CA LEU A 198 -2.96 -4.76 12.95
C LEU A 198 -3.32 -6.23 13.17
N THR A 199 -4.54 -6.45 13.64
CA THR A 199 -5.09 -7.80 13.85
C THR A 199 -6.46 -7.93 13.21
N THR A 200 -6.87 -9.17 12.93
CA THR A 200 -8.20 -9.47 12.42
C THR A 200 -9.16 -9.71 13.58
N ALA A 201 -10.33 -9.12 13.51
CA ALA A 201 -11.41 -9.36 14.46
C ALA A 201 -12.69 -9.79 13.73
N THR A 202 -13.47 -10.63 14.35
CA THR A 202 -14.80 -10.99 13.86
C THR A 202 -15.83 -10.13 14.59
N LEU A 203 -16.48 -9.24 13.86
CA LEU A 203 -17.59 -8.46 14.40
C LEU A 203 -18.82 -9.37 14.48
N LYS A 204 -19.23 -9.73 15.69
CA LYS A 204 -20.58 -10.26 15.94
C LYS A 204 -21.53 -9.07 15.91
N THR A 205 -22.32 -8.96 14.88
CA THR A 205 -23.31 -7.88 14.77
C THR A 205 -24.56 -8.25 15.59
N ASP A 206 -24.48 -8.14 16.90
CA ASP A 206 -25.65 -8.21 17.80
C ASP A 206 -26.36 -6.84 17.89
N VAL A 207 -26.41 -6.08 16.79
CA VAL A 207 -27.24 -4.87 16.75
C VAL A 207 -28.62 -5.24 16.20
N THR A 208 -29.50 -5.66 17.10
CA THR A 208 -30.93 -5.71 16.81
C THR A 208 -31.41 -4.27 16.71
N ILE A 209 -31.49 -3.72 15.49
CA ILE A 209 -32.16 -2.44 15.24
C ILE A 209 -33.63 -2.70 15.50
N PRO A 210 -34.31 -1.99 16.45
CA PRO A 210 -35.72 -2.12 16.62
C PRO A 210 -36.44 -1.78 15.32
N LYS A 211 -37.15 -2.73 14.71
CA LYS A 211 -38.00 -2.45 13.56
C LYS A 211 -39.10 -1.48 14.02
N GLU A 212 -39.02 -0.25 13.53
CA GLU A 212 -40.19 0.65 13.61
C GLU A 212 -41.38 -0.03 12.90
N THR A 213 -42.43 -0.21 13.64
CA THR A 213 -43.69 -0.83 13.21
C THR A 213 -44.43 0.12 12.27
N GLY A 214 -44.04 0.11 10.98
CA GLY A 214 -44.79 0.75 9.90
C GLY A 214 -45.39 -0.35 9.02
N GLY A 215 -46.69 -0.52 9.05
CA GLY A 215 -47.44 -1.58 8.38
C GLY A 215 -47.30 -1.54 6.85
N GLY A 216 -46.89 -2.64 6.25
CA GLY A 216 -46.91 -2.90 4.80
C GLY A 216 -46.67 -4.37 4.56
N LYS A 217 -47.73 -5.11 4.18
CA LYS A 217 -47.66 -6.50 3.74
C LYS A 217 -46.82 -6.61 2.47
N GLY A 218 -45.70 -7.31 2.51
CA GLY A 218 -44.90 -7.72 1.35
C GLY A 218 -44.32 -9.11 1.59
N ASN A 219 -44.61 -10.01 0.70
CA ASN A 219 -44.47 -11.44 0.70
C ASN A 219 -42.99 -11.88 0.83
N GLY A 220 -42.75 -12.97 1.57
CA GLY A 220 -41.48 -13.44 2.03
C GLY A 220 -40.56 -14.01 0.93
N GLY A 221 -39.30 -13.77 1.10
CA GLY A 221 -38.18 -14.54 0.71
C GLY A 221 -37.23 -14.56 1.89
N GLY A 222 -37.13 -15.69 2.57
CA GLY A 222 -36.18 -15.88 3.66
C GLY A 222 -34.78 -15.89 3.09
N GLU A 223 -34.06 -14.84 3.30
CA GLU A 223 -32.59 -14.88 3.18
C GLU A 223 -32.10 -15.54 4.46
N GLU A 224 -31.56 -16.73 4.32
CA GLU A 224 -30.75 -17.39 5.33
C GLU A 224 -29.59 -16.46 5.67
N GLN A 225 -29.66 -15.83 6.83
CA GLN A 225 -28.55 -15.09 7.42
C GLN A 225 -27.48 -16.12 7.80
N SER A 226 -26.42 -16.19 6.98
CA SER A 226 -25.21 -16.91 7.35
C SER A 226 -24.65 -16.27 8.64
N GLU A 227 -24.53 -17.07 9.70
CA GLU A 227 -23.90 -16.70 10.98
C GLU A 227 -22.39 -16.49 10.91
N ASP A 228 -21.83 -16.26 9.72
CA ASP A 228 -20.43 -15.93 9.56
C ASP A 228 -20.23 -14.44 9.88
N GLY A 229 -19.75 -14.17 11.09
CA GLY A 229 -19.41 -12.82 11.53
C GLY A 229 -18.43 -12.17 10.57
N GLU A 230 -18.69 -10.91 10.21
CA GLU A 230 -17.87 -10.15 9.27
C GLU A 230 -16.45 -9.98 9.81
N LYS A 231 -15.46 -10.47 9.08
CA LYS A 231 -14.06 -10.22 9.41
C LYS A 231 -13.74 -8.75 9.18
N THR A 232 -13.20 -8.10 10.19
CA THR A 232 -12.71 -6.72 10.12
C THR A 232 -11.28 -6.66 10.64
N ILE A 233 -10.61 -5.52 10.40
CA ILE A 233 -9.28 -5.27 10.93
C ILE A 233 -9.37 -4.21 12.01
N ILE A 234 -8.73 -4.47 13.12
CA ILE A 234 -8.60 -3.55 14.24
C ILE A 234 -7.11 -3.27 14.50
N LEU A 235 -6.88 -2.18 15.20
CA LEU A 235 -5.58 -1.79 15.67
C LEU A 235 -5.49 -2.15 17.14
N ASP A 236 -4.65 -3.14 17.47
CA ASP A 236 -4.53 -3.69 18.83
C ASP A 236 -3.10 -3.56 19.34
N GLY A 237 -2.84 -2.42 20.00
CA GLY A 237 -1.54 -2.13 20.56
C GLY A 237 -0.45 -1.86 19.53
N GLY A 238 0.75 -2.37 19.79
CA GLY A 238 1.89 -2.16 18.91
C GLY A 238 3.09 -3.01 19.27
N VAL A 239 4.04 -3.04 18.36
CA VAL A 239 5.26 -3.83 18.45
C VAL A 239 6.46 -2.92 18.60
N VAL A 240 7.33 -3.24 19.55
CA VAL A 240 8.58 -2.52 19.79
C VAL A 240 9.73 -3.30 19.19
N PHE A 241 10.57 -2.62 18.43
CA PHE A 241 11.80 -3.15 17.87
C PHE A 241 13.00 -2.55 18.59
N LYS A 242 14.03 -3.34 18.79
CA LYS A 242 15.34 -2.91 19.28
C LYS A 242 16.44 -3.62 18.49
N GLY A 243 17.45 -2.86 18.04
CA GLY A 243 18.46 -3.42 17.14
C GLY A 243 17.85 -3.94 15.82
N GLY A 244 16.71 -3.39 15.42
CA GLY A 244 15.95 -3.79 14.23
C GLY A 244 15.15 -5.08 14.35
N LYS A 245 15.12 -5.74 15.51
CA LYS A 245 14.32 -6.94 15.79
C LYS A 245 13.22 -6.67 16.81
N GLU A 246 12.12 -7.39 16.68
CA GLU A 246 11.04 -7.32 17.66
C GLU A 246 11.54 -7.72 19.06
N LEU A 247 11.13 -6.95 20.06
CA LEU A 247 11.29 -7.32 21.46
C LEU A 247 10.12 -8.23 21.85
N CYS A 248 10.44 -9.43 22.30
CA CYS A 248 9.47 -10.37 22.88
C CYS A 248 8.97 -9.89 24.24
#